data_8a52fcfc0a4e9ef790e0dee174e681a3
#
_entry.id   8a52fcfc0a4e9ef790e0dee174e681a3
#
_cell.length_a   1.000
_cell.length_b   1.000
_cell.length_c   1.000
_cell.angle_alpha   90.00
_cell.angle_beta   90.00
_cell.angle_gamma   90.00
#
_symmetry.space_group_name_H-M   'P 1'
#
loop_
_entity.id
_entity.type
_entity.pdbx_description
1 polymer ?
#
loop_
_entity_poly.entity_id
_entity_poly.type
_entity_poly.pdbx_seq_one_letter_code
_entity_poly.pdbx_strand_id
1 'polypeptide(L)'
;ALVEDECATPGAEVVGTLTIVFNHHASDLQEKLHAIQHEFFDMIICSTHVHLDQHNCLEAIVLRGETGLVQDVANMILGTKGVKNGRLVLTTTGQFI
;
A
#
# COMPACT_ATOMS: atom_id res chain seq x y z
N ALA A 1 -21.80 0.43 -0.99
CA ALA A 1 -21.76 -0.19 -2.31
C ALA A 1 -21.43 0.81 -3.39
N LEU A 2 -22.16 1.93 -3.45
CA LEU A 2 -21.87 2.97 -4.45
C LEU A 2 -20.49 3.58 -4.27
N VAL A 3 -20.07 3.77 -3.04
CA VAL A 3 -18.75 4.31 -2.73
C VAL A 3 -17.65 3.37 -3.21
N GLU A 4 -17.82 2.08 -2.98
CA GLU A 4 -16.87 1.08 -3.45
C GLU A 4 -16.80 1.03 -4.97
N ASP A 5 -17.94 1.12 -5.63
CA ASP A 5 -18.00 1.13 -7.10
C ASP A 5 -17.25 2.34 -7.67
N GLU A 6 -17.40 3.50 -7.04
CA GLU A 6 -16.69 4.70 -7.46
C GLU A 6 -15.19 4.56 -7.25
N CYS A 7 -14.77 3.99 -6.13
CA CYS A 7 -13.35 3.74 -5.87
C CYS A 7 -12.74 2.79 -6.88
N ALA A 8 -13.50 1.86 -7.41
CA ALA A 8 -13.03 0.89 -8.38
C ALA A 8 -13.01 1.44 -9.80
N THR A 9 -13.61 2.61 -10.06
CA THR A 9 -13.68 3.19 -11.40
C THR A 9 -12.31 3.68 -11.85
N PRO A 10 -11.81 3.23 -13.02
CA PRO A 10 -10.53 3.74 -13.53
C PRO A 10 -10.56 5.25 -13.71
N GLY A 11 -9.47 5.90 -13.34
CA GLY A 11 -9.34 7.35 -13.45
C GLY A 11 -9.81 8.13 -12.23
N ALA A 12 -10.58 7.50 -11.33
CA ALA A 12 -10.99 8.16 -10.09
C ALA A 12 -9.80 8.29 -9.14
N GLU A 13 -9.75 9.38 -8.40
CA GLU A 13 -8.74 9.53 -7.36
C GLU A 13 -9.21 8.85 -6.08
N VAL A 14 -8.35 8.03 -5.51
CA VAL A 14 -8.65 7.27 -4.30
C VAL A 14 -7.54 7.38 -3.29
N VAL A 15 -7.86 7.04 -2.06
CA VAL A 15 -6.87 6.80 -1.01
C VAL A 15 -6.84 5.30 -0.77
N GLY A 16 -5.66 4.72 -0.86
CA GLY A 16 -5.46 3.29 -0.57
C GLY A 16 -4.72 3.13 0.74
N THR A 17 -5.15 2.17 1.55
CA THR A 17 -4.39 1.74 2.72
C THR A 17 -3.90 0.33 2.45
N LEU A 18 -2.60 0.19 2.30
CA LEU A 18 -1.96 -1.10 2.05
C LEU A 18 -1.31 -1.58 3.33
N THR A 19 -1.77 -2.71 3.82
CA THR A 19 -1.18 -3.32 5.01
C THR A 19 -0.45 -4.58 4.59
N ILE A 20 0.82 -4.69 4.97
CA ILE A 20 1.64 -5.87 4.65
C ILE A 20 2.27 -6.40 5.93
N VAL A 21 2.51 -7.71 5.93
CA VAL A 21 3.25 -8.39 7.00
C VAL A 21 4.45 -9.07 6.37
N PHE A 22 5.60 -8.90 6.98
CA PHE A 22 6.85 -9.46 6.47
C PHE A 22 7.82 -9.76 7.60
N ASN A 23 8.84 -10.56 7.28
CA ASN A 23 9.90 -10.88 8.26
C ASN A 23 10.89 -9.72 8.32
N HIS A 24 11.03 -9.09 9.48
CA HIS A 24 11.89 -7.92 9.63
C HIS A 24 13.38 -8.25 9.53
N HIS A 25 13.76 -9.51 9.60
CA HIS A 25 15.14 -9.92 9.38
C HIS A 25 15.51 -10.01 7.90
N ALA A 26 14.54 -9.92 7.01
CA ALA A 26 14.79 -9.93 5.57
C ALA A 26 15.27 -8.54 5.12
N SER A 27 16.56 -8.30 5.22
CA SER A 27 17.14 -6.98 4.93
C SER A 27 16.92 -6.53 3.49
N ASP A 28 17.03 -7.46 2.55
CA ASP A 28 16.79 -7.15 1.14
C ASP A 28 15.37 -6.65 0.89
N LEU A 29 14.42 -7.21 1.62
CA LEU A 29 13.02 -6.81 1.50
C LEU A 29 12.82 -5.35 1.89
N GLN A 30 13.41 -4.93 3.01
CA GLN A 30 13.28 -3.54 3.46
C GLN A 30 13.87 -2.56 2.45
N GLU A 31 15.01 -2.90 1.87
CA GLU A 31 15.61 -2.08 0.83
C GLU A 31 14.71 -1.97 -0.40
N LYS A 32 14.11 -3.08 -0.81
CA LYS A 32 13.20 -3.10 -1.95
C LYS A 32 11.94 -2.28 -1.67
N LEU A 33 11.38 -2.40 -0.48
CA LEU A 33 10.21 -1.62 -0.09
C LEU A 33 10.52 -0.13 -0.07
N HIS A 34 11.67 0.25 0.46
CA HIS A 34 12.10 1.64 0.47
C HIS A 34 12.31 2.17 -0.95
N ALA A 35 12.89 1.37 -1.83
CA ALA A 35 13.11 1.77 -3.21
C ALA A 35 11.79 2.04 -3.93
N ILE A 36 10.80 1.18 -3.74
CA ILE A 36 9.47 1.36 -4.33
C ILE A 36 8.82 2.63 -3.78
N GLN A 37 8.86 2.81 -2.46
CA GLN A 37 8.26 3.99 -1.85
C GLN A 37 8.95 5.27 -2.31
N HIS A 38 10.26 5.24 -2.48
CA HIS A 38 11.01 6.39 -2.98
C HIS A 38 10.65 6.70 -4.43
N GLU A 39 10.53 5.67 -5.26
CA GLU A 39 10.17 5.85 -6.67
C GLU A 39 8.78 6.48 -6.83
N PHE A 40 7.85 6.13 -5.94
CA PHE A 40 6.47 6.60 -6.00
C PHE A 40 6.14 7.56 -4.86
N PHE A 41 7.13 8.36 -4.43
CA PHE A 41 6.94 9.22 -3.27
C PHE A 41 5.78 10.22 -3.43
N ASP A 42 5.44 10.59 -4.66
CA ASP A 42 4.32 11.50 -4.93
C ASP A 42 2.98 10.90 -4.52
N MET A 43 2.90 9.57 -4.51
CA MET A 43 1.67 8.84 -4.17
C MET A 43 1.66 8.39 -2.71
N ILE A 44 2.82 8.20 -2.11
CA ILE A 44 2.93 7.71 -0.74
C ILE A 44 2.77 8.88 0.22
N ILE A 45 1.69 8.87 1.00
CA ILE A 45 1.43 9.94 1.97
C ILE A 45 2.18 9.69 3.26
N CYS A 46 2.11 8.48 3.77
CA CYS A 46 2.80 8.09 5.00
C CYS A 46 2.88 6.58 5.09
N SER A 47 3.72 6.12 5.99
CA SER A 47 3.76 4.70 6.35
C SER A 47 4.03 4.56 7.84
N THR A 48 3.48 3.50 8.43
CA THR A 48 3.65 3.20 9.84
C THR A 48 4.15 1.77 9.97
N HIS A 49 5.19 1.60 10.76
CA HIS A 49 5.85 0.33 10.96
C HIS A 49 5.55 -0.17 12.38
N VAL A 50 5.06 -1.39 12.50
CA VAL A 50 4.69 -1.99 13.77
C VAL A 50 5.39 -3.33 13.93
N HIS A 51 6.08 -3.53 15.04
CA HIS A 51 6.65 -4.83 15.37
C HIS A 51 5.57 -5.71 15.98
N LEU A 52 5.31 -6.84 15.34
CA LEU A 52 4.30 -7.79 15.84
C LEU A 52 4.90 -8.78 16.81
N ASP A 53 6.10 -9.28 16.49
CA ASP A 53 6.84 -10.20 17.34
C ASP A 53 8.32 -10.15 16.96
N GLN A 54 9.11 -11.13 17.41
CA GLN A 54 10.56 -11.16 17.14
C GLN A 54 10.92 -11.23 15.67
N HIS A 55 10.02 -11.77 14.85
CA HIS A 55 10.31 -12.06 13.46
C HIS A 55 9.43 -11.28 12.48
N ASN A 56 8.26 -10.85 12.90
CA ASN A 56 7.28 -10.29 11.99
C ASN A 56 7.03 -8.82 12.27
N CYS A 57 6.94 -8.07 11.17
CA CYS A 57 6.57 -6.66 11.20
C CYS A 57 5.35 -6.45 10.32
N LEU A 58 4.56 -5.47 10.69
CA LEU A 58 3.46 -4.98 9.88
C LEU A 58 3.81 -3.57 9.42
N GLU A 59 3.58 -3.28 8.17
CA GLU A 59 3.70 -1.91 7.67
C GLU A 59 2.37 -1.50 7.04
N ALA A 60 1.86 -0.35 7.46
CA ALA A 60 0.66 0.23 6.88
C ALA A 60 1.08 1.45 6.07
N ILE A 61 0.78 1.43 4.78
CA ILE A 61 1.20 2.45 3.84
C ILE A 61 -0.05 3.12 3.28
N VAL A 62 -0.10 4.44 3.38
CA VAL A 62 -1.23 5.21 2.84
C VAL A 62 -0.79 5.82 1.51
N LEU A 63 -1.55 5.51 0.45
CA LEU A 63 -1.29 5.98 -0.90
C LEU A 63 -2.49 6.80 -1.37
N ARG A 64 -2.21 7.78 -2.22
CA ARG A 64 -3.26 8.59 -2.83
C ARG A 64 -2.93 8.81 -4.30
N GLY A 65 -3.91 8.66 -5.16
CA GLY A 65 -3.72 8.89 -6.58
C GLY A 65 -4.84 8.28 -7.39
N GLU A 66 -4.61 8.19 -8.69
CA GLU A 66 -5.55 7.54 -9.60
C GLU A 66 -5.63 6.05 -9.28
N THR A 67 -6.85 5.50 -9.35
CA THR A 67 -7.14 4.12 -8.91
C THR A 67 -6.18 3.10 -9.50
N GLY A 68 -5.98 3.14 -10.81
CA GLY A 68 -5.12 2.16 -11.49
C GLY A 68 -3.68 2.24 -11.01
N LEU A 69 -3.17 3.44 -10.80
CA LEU A 69 -1.80 3.64 -10.34
C LEU A 69 -1.64 3.17 -8.89
N VAL A 70 -2.61 3.47 -8.04
CA VAL A 70 -2.59 3.01 -6.64
C VAL A 70 -2.57 1.48 -6.60
N GLN A 71 -3.40 0.84 -7.41
CA GLN A 71 -3.45 -0.62 -7.50
C GLN A 71 -2.13 -1.19 -8.01
N ASP A 72 -1.53 -0.56 -9.02
CA ASP A 72 -0.26 -1.02 -9.57
C ASP A 72 0.86 -0.96 -8.55
N VAL A 73 0.97 0.15 -7.83
CA VAL A 73 2.00 0.30 -6.79
C VAL A 73 1.76 -0.69 -5.66
N ALA A 74 0.50 -0.86 -5.23
CA ALA A 74 0.17 -1.83 -4.19
C ALA A 74 0.53 -3.25 -4.61
N ASN A 75 0.22 -3.63 -5.85
CA ASN A 75 0.55 -4.95 -6.37
C ASN A 75 2.05 -5.18 -6.47
N MET A 76 2.80 -4.14 -6.81
CA MET A 76 4.26 -4.21 -6.84
C MET A 76 4.82 -4.52 -5.45
N ILE A 77 4.29 -3.85 -4.43
CA ILE A 77 4.69 -4.08 -3.04
C ILE A 77 4.27 -5.48 -2.58
N LEU A 78 3.02 -5.85 -2.84
CA LEU A 78 2.49 -7.16 -2.45
C LEU A 78 3.24 -8.31 -3.12
N GLY A 79 3.71 -8.11 -4.34
CA GLY A 79 4.47 -9.11 -5.08
C GLY A 79 5.94 -9.20 -4.73
N THR A 80 6.43 -8.35 -3.85
CA THR A 80 7.84 -8.36 -3.46
C THR A 80 8.13 -9.60 -2.64
N LYS A 81 9.20 -10.31 -3.01
CA LYS A 81 9.61 -11.53 -2.30
C LYS A 81 9.90 -11.21 -0.84
N GLY A 82 9.29 -11.95 0.06
CA GLY A 82 9.45 -11.77 1.50
C GLY A 82 8.22 -11.18 2.18
N VAL A 83 7.31 -10.60 1.41
CA VAL A 83 6.01 -10.18 1.93
C VAL A 83 5.17 -11.45 2.13
N LYS A 84 4.78 -11.69 3.37
CA LYS A 84 4.04 -12.92 3.74
C LYS A 84 2.57 -12.84 3.36
N ASN A 85 1.96 -11.68 3.64
CA ASN A 85 0.60 -11.40 3.25
C ASN A 85 0.40 -9.90 3.26
N GLY A 86 -0.71 -9.47 2.72
CA GLY A 86 -1.06 -8.07 2.71
C GLY A 86 -2.42 -7.84 2.07
N ARG A 87 -2.92 -6.63 2.23
CA ARG A 87 -4.23 -6.26 1.72
C ARG A 87 -4.28 -4.77 1.42
N LEU A 88 -4.85 -4.45 0.27
CA LEU A 88 -5.12 -3.07 -0.12
C LEU A 88 -6.61 -2.78 0.10
N VAL A 89 -6.90 -1.71 0.81
CA VAL A 89 -8.27 -1.20 0.96
C VAL A 89 -8.34 0.16 0.30
N LEU A 90 -9.26 0.32 -0.62
CA LEU A 90 -9.47 1.58 -1.33
C LEU A 90 -10.62 2.36 -0.69
N THR A 91 -10.40 3.65 -0.54
CA THR A 91 -11.38 4.56 0.05
C THR A 91 -11.45 5.80 -0.84
N THR A 92 -12.61 6.41 -0.97
CA THR A 92 -12.72 7.65 -1.74
C THR A 92 -11.99 8.78 -1.03
N THR A 93 -11.73 9.86 -1.78
CA THR A 93 -11.16 11.07 -1.18
C THR A 93 -12.22 11.88 -0.43
N GLY A 94 -13.47 11.43 -0.43
CA GLY A 94 -14.60 12.16 0.15
C GLY A 94 -15.29 13.09 -0.83
N GLN A 95 -14.76 13.19 -2.04
CA GLN A 95 -15.26 14.12 -3.05
C GLN A 95 -16.70 13.82 -3.48
N PHE A 96 -17.10 12.55 -3.45
CA PHE A 96 -18.38 12.09 -3.97
C PHE A 96 -19.31 11.58 -2.86
N ILE A 97 -19.02 11.91 -1.64
CA ILE A 97 -19.80 11.47 -0.49
C ILE A 97 -20.56 12.63 0.11
#